data_af55e3da5e888aac3bb8f1ea342d758f
#
_entry.id   af55e3da5e888aac3bb8f1ea342d758f
#
_cell.length_a   1.000
_cell.length_b   1.000
_cell.length_c   1.000
_cell.angle_alpha   90.00
_cell.angle_beta   90.00
_cell.angle_gamma   90.00
#
_symmetry.space_group_name_H-M   'P 1'
#
loop_
_entity.id
_entity.type
_entity.pdbx_description
1 polymer ?
#
loop_
_entity_poly.entity_id
_entity_poly.type
_entity_poly.pdbx_seq_one_letter_code
_entity_poly.pdbx_strand_id
1 'polypeptide(L)'
;MTSNPDIYSTAQHREAFEALQAAILDPNDAVTSTETRRAAADRGDVPEPFAAYVDTIHDHAYQVSDRTVSALRAAGAGEDEVFEVTVSAAFGAARARLEAGLASLRDATRAT
;
A
#
# COMPACT_ATOMS: atom_id res chain seq x y z
N MET A 1 17.96 -14.65 31.19
CA MET A 1 17.55 -13.29 30.88
C MET A 1 16.40 -13.26 29.91
N THR A 2 15.42 -12.51 30.24
CA THR A 2 14.24 -12.41 29.41
C THR A 2 14.33 -11.29 28.42
N SER A 3 13.98 -11.57 27.19
CA SER A 3 13.83 -10.54 26.18
C SER A 3 12.66 -9.64 26.55
N ASN A 4 12.80 -8.37 26.29
CA ASN A 4 11.70 -7.45 26.46
C ASN A 4 10.87 -7.45 25.18
N PRO A 5 9.64 -8.00 25.18
CA PRO A 5 8.81 -8.08 23.98
C PRO A 5 8.50 -6.71 23.39
N ASP A 6 8.46 -5.67 24.23
CA ASP A 6 8.15 -4.33 23.75
C ASP A 6 9.24 -3.76 22.87
N ILE A 7 10.49 -4.11 23.12
CA ILE A 7 11.60 -3.68 22.28
C ILE A 7 11.46 -4.29 20.89
N TYR A 8 11.10 -5.57 20.82
CA TYR A 8 10.89 -6.22 19.53
C TYR A 8 9.72 -5.65 18.79
N SER A 9 8.60 -5.45 19.48
CA SER A 9 7.35 -5.13 18.81
C SER A 9 7.29 -3.70 18.30
N THR A 10 7.98 -2.75 18.95
CA THR A 10 7.86 -1.35 18.56
C THR A 10 8.97 -0.88 17.63
N ALA A 11 10.22 -0.99 18.08
CA ALA A 11 11.33 -0.43 17.33
C ALA A 11 11.65 -1.23 16.07
N GLN A 12 11.75 -2.55 16.20
CA GLN A 12 12.13 -3.40 15.07
C GLN A 12 11.03 -3.50 14.03
N HIS A 13 9.78 -3.59 14.47
CA HIS A 13 8.67 -3.65 13.53
C HIS A 13 8.51 -2.34 12.78
N ARG A 14 8.76 -1.23 13.42
CA ARG A 14 8.72 0.06 12.75
C ARG A 14 9.80 0.16 11.70
N GLU A 15 11.03 -0.24 12.01
CA GLU A 15 12.12 -0.22 11.05
C GLU A 15 11.83 -1.13 9.86
N ALA A 16 11.32 -2.33 10.12
CA ALA A 16 10.97 -3.26 9.06
C ALA A 16 9.88 -2.70 8.17
N PHE A 17 8.87 -2.07 8.77
CA PHE A 17 7.76 -1.47 8.04
C PHE A 17 8.24 -0.30 7.19
N GLU A 18 9.08 0.56 7.74
CA GLU A 18 9.65 1.68 7.00
C GLU A 18 10.52 1.22 5.84
N ALA A 19 11.30 0.17 6.05
CA ALA A 19 12.11 -0.42 4.98
C ALA A 19 11.24 -0.99 3.86
N LEU A 20 10.16 -1.67 4.21
CA LEU A 20 9.21 -2.19 3.24
C LEU A 20 8.55 -1.04 2.47
N GLN A 21 8.12 0.00 3.18
CA GLN A 21 7.52 1.16 2.55
C GLN A 21 8.49 1.80 1.53
N ALA A 22 9.74 1.98 1.91
CA ALA A 22 10.73 2.55 1.01
C ALA A 22 10.97 1.66 -0.20
N ALA A 23 11.03 0.35 0.00
CA ALA A 23 11.23 -0.60 -1.10
C ALA A 23 10.08 -0.56 -2.10
N ILE A 24 8.86 -0.34 -1.64
CA ILE A 24 7.67 -0.31 -2.50
C ILE A 24 7.47 1.06 -3.13
N LEU A 25 7.57 2.12 -2.34
CA LEU A 25 7.21 3.47 -2.81
C LEU A 25 8.38 4.22 -3.42
N ASP A 26 9.60 3.90 -3.03
CA ASP A 26 10.81 4.57 -3.51
C ASP A 26 11.86 3.59 -4.04
N PRO A 27 11.50 2.67 -4.96
CA PRO A 27 12.48 1.77 -5.54
C PRO A 27 13.42 2.53 -6.48
N ASN A 28 14.60 1.96 -6.74
CA ASN A 28 15.60 2.60 -7.59
C ASN A 28 15.26 2.55 -9.08
N ASP A 29 14.54 1.53 -9.52
CA ASP A 29 14.34 1.25 -10.94
C ASP A 29 12.87 1.38 -11.37
N ALA A 30 12.12 2.27 -10.73
CA ALA A 30 10.70 2.41 -11.02
C ALA A 30 10.47 3.06 -12.39
N VAL A 31 9.42 2.61 -13.09
CA VAL A 31 8.96 3.23 -14.33
C VAL A 31 7.90 4.30 -14.07
N THR A 32 7.21 4.24 -12.93
CA THR A 32 6.27 5.29 -12.53
C THR A 32 6.99 6.33 -11.67
N SER A 33 6.38 7.51 -11.55
CA SER A 33 6.93 8.54 -10.69
C SER A 33 6.65 8.24 -9.21
N THR A 34 7.48 8.76 -8.33
CA THR A 34 7.26 8.68 -6.89
C THR A 34 5.90 9.24 -6.52
N GLU A 35 5.51 10.35 -7.15
CA GLU A 35 4.20 10.97 -6.89
C GLU A 35 3.05 10.02 -7.21
N THR A 36 3.13 9.33 -8.34
CA THR A 36 2.10 8.36 -8.72
C THR A 36 2.01 7.23 -7.72
N ARG A 37 3.14 6.67 -7.31
CA ARG A 37 3.16 5.56 -6.34
C ARG A 37 2.60 6.00 -4.98
N ARG A 38 2.99 7.17 -4.50
CA ARG A 38 2.47 7.69 -3.24
C ARG A 38 0.98 8.02 -3.33
N ALA A 39 0.54 8.58 -4.44
CA ALA A 39 -0.89 8.83 -4.67
C ALA A 39 -1.68 7.53 -4.67
N ALA A 40 -1.14 6.47 -5.28
CA ALA A 40 -1.79 5.16 -5.30
C ALA A 40 -1.89 4.59 -3.86
N ALA A 41 -0.84 4.74 -3.07
CA ALA A 41 -0.84 4.26 -1.68
C ALA A 41 -1.79 5.07 -0.79
N ASP A 42 -1.83 6.38 -0.96
CA ASP A 42 -2.54 7.30 -0.07
C ASP A 42 -3.92 7.72 -0.57
N ARG A 43 -4.36 7.19 -1.71
CA ARG A 43 -5.60 7.57 -2.37
C ARG A 43 -5.64 9.05 -2.73
N GLY A 44 -4.51 9.56 -3.21
CA GLY A 44 -4.41 10.92 -3.72
C GLY A 44 -4.86 11.01 -5.17
N ASP A 45 -4.36 12.02 -5.88
CA ASP A 45 -4.69 12.22 -7.29
C ASP A 45 -3.88 11.28 -8.18
N VAL A 46 -4.47 10.12 -8.46
CA VAL A 46 -3.84 9.10 -9.29
C VAL A 46 -4.11 9.40 -10.75
N PRO A 47 -3.06 9.43 -11.60
CA PRO A 47 -3.27 9.69 -13.03
C PRO A 47 -4.11 8.60 -13.70
N GLU A 48 -4.83 9.00 -14.76
CA GLU A 48 -5.49 8.01 -15.58
C GLU A 48 -4.45 7.20 -16.37
N PRO A 49 -4.69 5.93 -16.66
CA PRO A 49 -5.98 5.22 -16.48
C PRO A 49 -6.12 4.50 -15.13
N PHE A 50 -5.37 4.88 -14.12
CA PHE A 50 -5.26 4.10 -12.87
C PHE A 50 -6.22 4.52 -11.75
N ALA A 51 -6.89 5.66 -11.86
CA ALA A 51 -7.66 6.20 -10.73
C ALA A 51 -8.73 5.22 -10.21
N ALA A 52 -9.59 4.73 -11.10
CA ALA A 52 -10.64 3.79 -10.71
C ALA A 52 -10.07 2.46 -10.24
N TYR A 53 -8.98 2.02 -10.86
CA TYR A 53 -8.30 0.78 -10.49
C TYR A 53 -7.76 0.84 -9.06
N VAL A 54 -7.12 1.96 -8.70
CA VAL A 54 -6.59 2.17 -7.35
C VAL A 54 -7.73 2.16 -6.33
N ASP A 55 -8.84 2.83 -6.62
CA ASP A 55 -10.00 2.80 -5.74
C ASP A 55 -10.51 1.38 -5.54
N THR A 56 -10.54 0.58 -6.61
CA THR A 56 -10.96 -0.81 -6.50
C THR A 56 -10.04 -1.61 -5.58
N ILE A 57 -8.73 -1.41 -5.69
CA ILE A 57 -7.77 -2.10 -4.83
C ILE A 57 -8.00 -1.72 -3.36
N HIS A 58 -8.22 -0.44 -3.08
CA HIS A 58 -8.44 0.01 -1.70
C HIS A 58 -9.76 -0.49 -1.11
N ASP A 59 -10.82 -0.46 -1.90
CA ASP A 59 -12.16 -0.73 -1.37
C ASP A 59 -12.65 -2.15 -1.63
N HIS A 60 -12.26 -2.75 -2.76
CA HIS A 60 -12.81 -4.03 -3.22
C HIS A 60 -11.76 -4.82 -3.99
N ALA A 61 -10.61 -5.08 -3.35
CA ALA A 61 -9.50 -5.77 -4.01
C ALA A 61 -9.91 -7.09 -4.67
N TYR A 62 -10.91 -7.77 -4.10
CA TYR A 62 -11.42 -9.03 -4.63
C TYR A 62 -12.09 -8.89 -6.01
N GLN A 63 -12.41 -7.67 -6.43
CA GLN A 63 -13.00 -7.41 -7.74
C GLN A 63 -11.96 -7.23 -8.85
N VAL A 64 -10.68 -7.14 -8.49
CA VAL A 64 -9.62 -7.06 -9.48
C VAL A 64 -9.51 -8.41 -10.20
N SER A 65 -9.54 -8.38 -11.51
CA SER A 65 -9.52 -9.58 -12.34
C SER A 65 -8.60 -9.38 -13.54
N ASP A 66 -8.39 -10.46 -14.30
CA ASP A 66 -7.63 -10.39 -15.54
C ASP A 66 -8.24 -9.38 -16.52
N ARG A 67 -9.56 -9.26 -16.51
CA ARG A 67 -10.26 -8.30 -17.35
C ARG A 67 -9.91 -6.87 -16.96
N THR A 68 -9.81 -6.59 -15.66
CA THR A 68 -9.42 -5.28 -15.15
C THR A 68 -8.02 -4.91 -15.66
N VAL A 69 -7.08 -5.82 -15.53
CA VAL A 69 -5.71 -5.59 -15.98
C VAL A 69 -5.64 -5.43 -17.51
N SER A 70 -6.39 -6.27 -18.23
CA SER A 70 -6.45 -6.17 -19.69
C SER A 70 -6.98 -4.81 -20.15
N ALA A 71 -7.97 -4.26 -19.46
CA ALA A 71 -8.51 -2.94 -19.78
C ALA A 71 -7.47 -1.85 -19.57
N LEU A 72 -6.67 -1.93 -18.50
CA LEU A 72 -5.57 -0.98 -18.28
C LEU A 72 -4.53 -1.06 -19.39
N ARG A 73 -4.17 -2.29 -19.79
CA ARG A 73 -3.22 -2.50 -20.87
C ARG A 73 -3.75 -1.96 -22.19
N ALA A 74 -5.03 -2.18 -22.48
CA ALA A 74 -5.67 -1.65 -23.67
C ALA A 74 -5.71 -0.12 -23.67
N ALA A 75 -5.77 0.51 -22.51
CA ALA A 75 -5.72 1.96 -22.37
C ALA A 75 -4.30 2.53 -22.47
N GLY A 76 -3.28 1.67 -22.68
CA GLY A 76 -1.91 2.11 -22.91
C GLY A 76 -0.97 1.93 -21.74
N ALA A 77 -1.44 1.39 -20.60
CA ALA A 77 -0.58 1.17 -19.44
C ALA A 77 0.41 0.05 -19.71
N GLY A 78 1.68 0.26 -19.36
CA GLY A 78 2.70 -0.75 -19.47
C GLY A 78 2.59 -1.78 -18.35
N GLU A 79 3.13 -2.96 -18.57
CA GLU A 79 3.08 -4.04 -17.59
C GLU A 79 3.73 -3.64 -16.26
N ASP A 80 4.90 -3.01 -16.34
CA ASP A 80 5.62 -2.58 -15.14
C ASP A 80 4.89 -1.45 -14.42
N GLU A 81 4.24 -0.56 -15.17
CA GLU A 81 3.41 0.49 -14.57
C GLU A 81 2.25 -0.12 -13.78
N VAL A 82 1.55 -1.08 -14.36
CA VAL A 82 0.43 -1.77 -13.69
C VAL A 82 0.93 -2.43 -12.42
N PHE A 83 2.06 -3.11 -12.49
CA PHE A 83 2.65 -3.78 -11.33
C PHE A 83 2.96 -2.79 -10.21
N GLU A 84 3.66 -1.71 -10.54
CA GLU A 84 4.06 -0.72 -9.53
C GLU A 84 2.87 -0.03 -8.88
N VAL A 85 1.87 0.32 -9.67
CA VAL A 85 0.65 0.95 -9.15
C VAL A 85 -0.11 -0.03 -8.26
N THR A 86 -0.20 -1.29 -8.69
CA THR A 86 -0.89 -2.34 -7.92
C THR A 86 -0.25 -2.54 -6.55
N VAL A 87 1.07 -2.70 -6.53
CA VAL A 87 1.80 -2.95 -5.28
C VAL A 87 1.71 -1.74 -4.36
N SER A 88 1.82 -0.53 -4.91
CA SER A 88 1.73 0.69 -4.12
C SER A 88 0.34 0.86 -3.50
N ALA A 89 -0.72 0.64 -4.28
CA ALA A 89 -2.09 0.75 -3.78
C ALA A 89 -2.39 -0.31 -2.73
N ALA A 90 -1.95 -1.55 -2.97
CA ALA A 90 -2.15 -2.65 -2.04
C ALA A 90 -1.41 -2.40 -0.72
N PHE A 91 -0.20 -1.89 -0.79
CA PHE A 91 0.57 -1.52 0.40
C PHE A 91 -0.15 -0.44 1.20
N GLY A 92 -0.62 0.61 0.52
CA GLY A 92 -1.35 1.70 1.18
C GLY A 92 -2.63 1.22 1.85
N ALA A 93 -3.38 0.34 1.18
CA ALA A 93 -4.60 -0.24 1.74
C ALA A 93 -4.29 -1.07 2.99
N ALA A 94 -3.24 -1.88 2.94
CA ALA A 94 -2.82 -2.69 4.09
C ALA A 94 -2.36 -1.82 5.25
N ARG A 95 -1.59 -0.77 4.95
CA ARG A 95 -1.12 0.17 5.96
C ARG A 95 -2.29 0.85 6.67
N ALA A 96 -3.29 1.31 5.91
CA ALA A 96 -4.45 1.97 6.48
C ALA A 96 -5.22 1.03 7.41
N ARG A 97 -5.37 -0.23 7.03
CA ARG A 97 -6.04 -1.23 7.87
C ARG A 97 -5.24 -1.53 9.13
N LEU A 98 -3.92 -1.63 9.01
CA LEU A 98 -3.05 -1.84 10.15
C LEU A 98 -3.16 -0.68 11.14
N GLU A 99 -3.10 0.55 10.66
CA GLU A 99 -3.19 1.73 11.50
C GLU A 99 -4.56 1.79 12.21
N ALA A 100 -5.63 1.48 11.50
CA ALA A 100 -6.97 1.46 12.09
C ALA A 100 -7.08 0.37 13.17
N GLY A 101 -6.52 -0.80 12.91
CA GLY A 101 -6.50 -1.89 13.88
C GLY A 101 -5.71 -1.54 15.13
N LEU A 102 -4.54 -0.94 14.96
CA LEU A 102 -3.71 -0.50 16.08
C LEU A 102 -4.39 0.59 16.90
N ALA A 103 -5.07 1.52 16.24
CA ALA A 103 -5.83 2.58 16.93
C ALA A 103 -6.96 1.97 17.76
N SER A 104 -7.69 1.02 17.20
CA SER A 104 -8.77 0.32 17.94
C SER A 104 -8.22 -0.43 19.14
N LEU A 105 -7.08 -1.08 18.98
CA LEU A 105 -6.44 -1.81 20.08
C LEU A 105 -6.01 -0.87 21.20
N ARG A 106 -5.43 0.27 20.84
CA ARG A 106 -5.03 1.27 21.83
C ARG A 106 -6.23 1.82 22.59
N ASP A 107 -7.33 2.09 21.87
CA ASP A 107 -8.54 2.61 22.50
C ASP A 107 -9.16 1.58 23.45
N ALA A 108 -9.20 0.32 23.07
CA ALA A 108 -9.70 -0.75 23.91
C ALA A 108 -8.84 -0.92 25.17
N THR A 109 -7.52 -0.85 25.02
CA THR A 109 -6.59 -0.95 26.12
C THR A 109 -6.74 0.24 27.10
N ARG A 110 -6.92 1.42 26.53
CA ARG A 110 -7.07 2.63 27.34
C ARG A 110 -8.39 2.63 28.13
N ALA A 111 -9.43 2.03 27.58
CA ALA A 111 -10.74 1.98 28.22
C ALA A 111 -10.78 1.03 29.45
N THR A 112 -9.81 0.14 29.57
CA THR A 112 -9.71 -0.75 30.74
C THR A 112 -8.78 -0.16 31.78
#